data_f76d0425efdbdec606b3f5bbabd7db31
#
_entry.id   f76d0425efdbdec606b3f5bbabd7db31
#
_cell.length_a   1.000
_cell.length_b   1.000
_cell.length_c   1.000
_cell.angle_alpha   90.00
_cell.angle_beta   90.00
_cell.angle_gamma   90.00
#
_symmetry.space_group_name_H-M   'P 1'
#
loop_
_entity.id
_entity.type
_entity.pdbx_description
1 polymer ?
#
loop_
_entity_poly.entity_id
_entity_poly.type
_entity_poly.pdbx_seq_one_letter_code
_entity_poly.pdbx_strand_id
1 'polypeptide(L)'
;QLMNLKQMLEAFVRHRREVVTRRTVFELRKARARAHVLEGLTVALANIDEMIELIKTSPNPNEARERMLARVWEPGLVGAMLGAAGAEASRPEDLPKGVGLIEGGYQLTEIQATQILEMRLHRLTGLEQDRLTDEYKQLLEVIAGLIHI
;
A
#
# COMPACT_ATOMS: atom_id res chain seq x y z
N GLN A 1 -29.60 27.86 31.23
CA GLN A 1 -28.67 28.80 30.65
C GLN A 1 -28.74 28.78 29.14
N LEU A 2 -28.95 29.95 28.58
CA LEU A 2 -29.07 30.05 27.11
C LEU A 2 -27.70 30.33 26.49
N MET A 3 -27.32 29.48 25.54
CA MET A 3 -26.16 29.74 24.69
C MET A 3 -26.50 30.83 23.70
N ASN A 4 -25.61 31.78 23.47
CA ASN A 4 -25.82 32.77 22.42
C ASN A 4 -25.54 32.12 21.03
N LEU A 5 -25.95 32.81 19.98
CA LEU A 5 -25.83 32.31 18.60
C LEU A 5 -24.37 31.98 18.23
N LYS A 6 -23.42 32.83 18.67
CA LYS A 6 -21.99 32.60 18.41
C LYS A 6 -21.51 31.29 18.99
N GLN A 7 -21.87 31.00 20.25
CA GLN A 7 -21.48 29.76 20.92
C GLN A 7 -22.06 28.52 20.21
N MET A 8 -23.31 28.62 19.76
CA MET A 8 -23.98 27.54 19.00
C MET A 8 -23.26 27.25 17.68
N LEU A 9 -22.89 28.30 16.94
CA LEU A 9 -22.16 28.17 15.68
C LEU A 9 -20.76 27.59 15.89
N GLU A 10 -20.05 28.01 16.93
CA GLU A 10 -18.75 27.47 17.26
C GLU A 10 -18.82 25.97 17.59
N ALA A 11 -19.80 25.55 18.35
CA ALA A 11 -20.03 24.13 18.67
C ALA A 11 -20.35 23.30 17.43
N PHE A 12 -21.18 23.84 16.53
CA PHE A 12 -21.53 23.18 15.27
C PHE A 12 -20.32 23.00 14.36
N VAL A 13 -19.50 24.02 14.18
CA VAL A 13 -18.29 23.98 13.36
C VAL A 13 -17.29 22.96 13.93
N ARG A 14 -17.11 22.97 15.25
CA ARG A 14 -16.21 22.01 15.94
C ARG A 14 -16.65 20.58 15.71
N HIS A 15 -17.93 20.28 15.89
CA HIS A 15 -18.49 18.95 15.67
C HIS A 15 -18.27 18.49 14.22
N ARG A 16 -18.51 19.36 13.25
CA ARG A 16 -18.33 19.05 11.83
C ARG A 16 -16.87 18.72 11.50
N ARG A 17 -15.91 19.45 12.08
CA ARG A 17 -14.48 19.16 11.92
C ARG A 17 -14.11 17.77 12.46
N GLU A 18 -14.62 17.40 13.63
CA GLU A 18 -14.36 16.09 14.22
C GLU A 18 -14.87 14.95 13.31
N VAL A 19 -16.05 15.08 12.76
CA VAL A 19 -16.65 14.09 11.86
C VAL A 19 -15.82 13.96 10.58
N VAL A 20 -15.42 15.07 9.96
CA VAL A 20 -14.58 15.06 8.74
C VAL A 20 -13.24 14.43 9.03
N THR A 21 -12.60 14.75 10.16
CA THR A 21 -11.30 14.20 10.54
C THR A 21 -11.35 12.69 10.72
N ARG A 22 -12.37 12.17 11.39
CA ARG A 22 -12.55 10.72 11.59
C ARG A 22 -12.73 9.99 10.25
N ARG A 23 -13.54 10.54 9.37
CA ARG A 23 -13.75 9.99 8.04
C ARG A 23 -12.48 9.99 7.22
N THR A 24 -11.71 11.08 7.28
CA THR A 24 -10.44 11.22 6.57
C THR A 24 -9.43 10.18 7.07
N VAL A 25 -9.32 9.96 8.37
CA VAL A 25 -8.43 8.94 8.96
C VAL A 25 -8.83 7.53 8.49
N PHE A 26 -10.13 7.23 8.48
CA PHE A 26 -10.65 5.94 8.03
C PHE A 26 -10.32 5.71 6.54
N GLU A 27 -10.60 6.70 5.69
CA GLU A 27 -10.32 6.63 4.25
C GLU A 27 -8.81 6.49 3.99
N LEU A 28 -7.98 7.21 4.74
CA LEU A 28 -6.53 7.14 4.63
C LEU A 28 -6.01 5.75 4.98
N ARG A 29 -6.48 5.15 6.06
CA ARG A 29 -6.10 3.79 6.46
C ARG A 29 -6.48 2.76 5.41
N LYS A 30 -7.69 2.88 4.88
CA LYS A 30 -8.20 1.99 3.84
C LYS A 30 -7.38 2.10 2.56
N ALA A 31 -7.09 3.33 2.14
CA ALA A 31 -6.27 3.59 0.95
C ALA A 31 -4.85 3.06 1.12
N ARG A 32 -4.23 3.26 2.29
CA ARG A 32 -2.90 2.74 2.59
C ARG A 32 -2.84 1.22 2.59
N ALA A 33 -3.86 0.57 3.15
CA ALA A 33 -3.93 -0.90 3.17
C ALA A 33 -3.99 -1.47 1.75
N ARG A 34 -4.82 -0.88 0.89
CA ARG A 34 -4.92 -1.30 -0.51
C ARG A 34 -3.65 -0.98 -1.29
N ALA A 35 -3.09 0.22 -1.11
CA ALA A 35 -1.85 0.62 -1.76
C ALA A 35 -0.67 -0.27 -1.34
N HIS A 36 -0.63 -0.71 -0.08
CA HIS A 36 0.40 -1.62 0.40
C HIS A 36 0.37 -2.96 -0.35
N VAL A 37 -0.83 -3.52 -0.56
CA VAL A 37 -1.01 -4.75 -1.34
C VAL A 37 -0.55 -4.53 -2.80
N LEU A 38 -1.00 -3.46 -3.43
CA LEU A 38 -0.64 -3.13 -4.81
C LEU A 38 0.84 -2.83 -4.98
N GLU A 39 1.45 -2.22 -3.97
CA GLU A 39 2.90 -1.98 -3.92
C GLU A 39 3.66 -3.30 -4.01
N GLY A 40 3.27 -4.29 -3.20
CA GLY A 40 3.86 -5.63 -3.25
C GLY A 40 3.65 -6.31 -4.59
N LEU A 41 2.46 -6.21 -5.18
CA LEU A 41 2.17 -6.76 -6.50
C LEU A 41 3.00 -6.09 -7.59
N THR A 42 3.22 -4.78 -7.51
CA THR A 42 4.04 -4.04 -8.46
C THR A 42 5.51 -4.47 -8.36
N VAL A 43 6.02 -4.68 -7.16
CA VAL A 43 7.38 -5.23 -6.95
C VAL A 43 7.48 -6.64 -7.53
N ALA A 44 6.47 -7.48 -7.32
CA ALA A 44 6.42 -8.82 -7.89
C ALA A 44 6.45 -8.80 -9.42
N LEU A 45 5.74 -7.87 -10.05
CA LEU A 45 5.73 -7.70 -11.50
C LEU A 45 7.08 -7.23 -12.05
N ALA A 46 7.79 -6.38 -11.30
CA ALA A 46 9.14 -5.95 -11.67
C ALA A 46 10.15 -7.10 -11.62
N ASN A 47 9.87 -8.13 -10.81
CA ASN A 47 10.71 -9.33 -10.65
C ASN A 47 9.96 -10.59 -11.06
N ILE A 48 9.10 -10.49 -12.08
CA ILE A 48 8.12 -11.54 -12.40
C ILE A 48 8.76 -12.91 -12.69
N ASP A 49 9.84 -12.96 -13.44
CA ASP A 49 10.50 -14.21 -13.78
C ASP A 49 11.08 -14.92 -12.56
N GLU A 50 11.75 -14.16 -11.70
CA GLU A 50 12.31 -14.67 -10.45
C GLU A 50 11.22 -15.10 -9.49
N MET A 51 10.13 -14.34 -9.42
CA MET A 51 9.00 -14.63 -8.55
C MET A 51 8.29 -15.92 -8.97
N ILE A 52 8.04 -16.10 -10.25
CA ILE A 52 7.41 -17.32 -10.79
C ILE A 52 8.31 -18.52 -10.53
N GLU A 53 9.62 -18.40 -10.76
CA GLU A 53 10.57 -19.48 -10.52
C GLU A 53 10.60 -19.87 -9.04
N LEU A 54 10.61 -18.90 -8.15
CA LEU A 54 10.56 -19.13 -6.70
C LEU A 54 9.30 -19.91 -6.31
N ILE A 55 8.14 -19.51 -6.84
CA ILE A 55 6.87 -20.18 -6.55
C ILE A 55 6.86 -21.61 -7.07
N LYS A 56 7.34 -21.81 -8.32
CA LYS A 56 7.39 -23.14 -8.93
C LYS A 56 8.31 -24.11 -8.21
N THR A 57 9.42 -23.63 -7.68
CA THR A 57 10.41 -24.47 -7.01
C THR A 57 10.10 -24.69 -5.54
N SER A 58 9.08 -24.05 -5.01
CA SER A 58 8.64 -24.21 -3.62
C SER A 58 7.69 -25.40 -3.49
N PRO A 59 7.87 -26.28 -2.49
CA PRO A 59 7.02 -27.46 -2.32
C PRO A 59 5.59 -27.16 -1.88
N ASN A 60 5.38 -26.02 -1.21
CA ASN A 60 4.05 -25.61 -0.72
C ASN A 60 3.98 -24.07 -0.65
N PRO A 61 2.75 -23.50 -0.53
CA PRO A 61 2.59 -22.05 -0.47
C PRO A 61 3.25 -21.39 0.74
N ASN A 62 3.30 -22.07 1.89
CA ASN A 62 3.93 -21.54 3.10
C ASN A 62 5.42 -21.33 2.89
N GLU A 63 6.10 -22.30 2.27
CA GLU A 63 7.52 -22.19 1.99
C GLU A 63 7.82 -21.14 0.94
N ALA A 64 6.97 -21.03 -0.08
CA ALA A 64 7.06 -19.96 -1.08
C ALA A 64 6.99 -18.59 -0.39
N ARG A 65 6.06 -18.40 0.54
CA ARG A 65 5.90 -17.16 1.29
C ARG A 65 7.14 -16.86 2.13
N GLU A 66 7.66 -17.85 2.85
CA GLU A 66 8.88 -17.68 3.65
C GLU A 66 10.08 -17.26 2.79
N ARG A 67 10.23 -17.85 1.63
CA ARG A 67 11.30 -17.49 0.68
C ARG A 67 11.14 -16.07 0.14
N MET A 68 9.91 -15.64 -0.13
CA MET A 68 9.64 -14.26 -0.54
C MET A 68 10.04 -13.26 0.54
N LEU A 69 9.73 -13.57 1.80
CA LEU A 69 10.02 -12.70 2.94
C LEU A 69 11.50 -12.65 3.28
N ALA A 70 12.22 -13.73 3.03
CA ALA A 70 13.65 -13.83 3.33
C ALA A 70 14.54 -13.10 2.31
N ARG A 71 14.00 -12.72 1.16
CA ARG A 71 14.75 -12.13 0.06
C ARG A 71 14.48 -10.63 -0.05
N VAL A 72 15.51 -9.86 -0.43
CA VAL A 72 15.37 -8.45 -0.78
C VAL A 72 15.16 -8.37 -2.29
N TRP A 73 14.08 -7.70 -2.70
CA TRP A 73 13.68 -7.59 -4.10
C TRP A 73 14.04 -6.23 -4.68
N GLU A 74 14.20 -6.17 -5.99
CA GLU A 74 14.39 -4.91 -6.68
C GLU A 74 13.07 -4.15 -6.73
N PRO A 75 13.02 -2.87 -6.27
CA PRO A 75 11.76 -2.13 -6.19
C PRO A 75 11.16 -1.71 -7.53
N GLY A 76 11.96 -1.61 -8.59
CA GLY A 76 11.47 -1.21 -9.92
C GLY A 76 10.76 0.15 -9.88
N LEU A 77 9.56 0.23 -10.48
CA LEU A 77 8.76 1.46 -10.53
C LEU A 77 8.32 1.95 -9.15
N VAL A 78 8.20 1.06 -8.17
CA VAL A 78 7.81 1.43 -6.81
C VAL A 78 8.80 2.42 -6.18
N GLY A 79 10.09 2.21 -6.40
CA GLY A 79 11.11 3.13 -5.91
C GLY A 79 10.93 4.55 -6.42
N ALA A 80 10.64 4.69 -7.71
CA ALA A 80 10.39 6.00 -8.32
C ALA A 80 9.07 6.62 -7.84
N MET A 81 8.00 5.84 -7.75
CA MET A 81 6.69 6.32 -7.30
C MET A 81 6.72 6.77 -5.84
N LEU A 82 7.36 6.01 -4.95
CA LEU A 82 7.50 6.38 -3.55
C LEU A 82 8.46 7.56 -3.37
N GLY A 83 9.47 7.69 -4.22
CA GLY A 83 10.35 8.86 -4.24
C GLY A 83 9.60 10.15 -4.50
N ALA A 84 8.59 10.11 -5.39
CA ALA A 84 7.75 11.26 -5.72
C ALA A 84 6.70 11.56 -4.65
N ALA A 85 6.10 10.53 -4.03
CA ALA A 85 4.98 10.65 -3.09
C ALA A 85 5.43 10.68 -1.62
N GLY A 86 6.66 10.30 -1.33
CA GLY A 86 7.18 10.07 0.02
C GLY A 86 7.23 8.58 0.34
N ALA A 87 8.34 8.12 0.92
CA ALA A 87 8.61 6.69 1.12
C ALA A 87 7.60 5.98 2.02
N GLU A 88 6.85 6.72 2.82
CA GLU A 88 5.87 6.17 3.75
C GLU A 88 4.42 6.36 3.31
N ALA A 89 4.19 6.90 2.09
CA ALA A 89 2.84 7.25 1.62
C ALA A 89 1.86 6.08 1.67
N SER A 90 2.28 4.88 1.25
CA SER A 90 1.44 3.67 1.24
C SER A 90 1.70 2.74 2.43
N ARG A 91 2.48 3.17 3.42
CA ARG A 91 2.86 2.33 4.55
C ARG A 91 1.80 2.37 5.65
N PRO A 92 1.20 1.23 6.05
CA PRO A 92 0.35 1.16 7.23
C PRO A 92 1.10 1.53 8.51
N GLU A 93 0.40 2.14 9.47
CA GLU A 93 1.00 2.68 10.70
C GLU A 93 1.64 1.61 11.59
N ASP A 94 1.11 0.39 11.57
CA ASP A 94 1.51 -0.71 12.44
C ASP A 94 2.57 -1.63 11.84
N LEU A 95 3.14 -1.29 10.68
CA LEU A 95 4.23 -2.07 10.11
C LEU A 95 5.56 -1.83 10.85
N PRO A 96 6.32 -2.89 11.13
CA PRO A 96 7.64 -2.73 11.72
C PRO A 96 8.60 -2.03 10.77
N LYS A 97 9.61 -1.39 11.33
CA LYS A 97 10.71 -0.81 10.55
C LYS A 97 11.52 -1.92 9.91
N GLY A 98 12.06 -1.68 8.72
CA GLY A 98 12.88 -2.64 8.00
C GLY A 98 12.14 -3.49 6.99
N VAL A 99 10.82 -3.31 6.85
CA VAL A 99 10.03 -3.91 5.76
C VAL A 99 9.57 -2.81 4.79
N GLY A 100 9.19 -3.19 3.60
CA GLY A 100 8.84 -2.26 2.53
C GLY A 100 10.08 -1.75 1.81
N LEU A 101 10.03 -0.50 1.34
CA LEU A 101 11.19 0.09 0.67
C LEU A 101 12.29 0.39 1.68
N ILE A 102 13.43 -0.29 1.51
CA ILE A 102 14.60 -0.17 2.39
C ILE A 102 15.82 0.21 1.56
N GLU A 103 16.91 0.57 2.24
CA GLU A 103 18.17 0.78 1.57
C GLU A 103 18.65 -0.53 0.94
N GLY A 104 18.88 -0.51 -0.37
CA GLY A 104 19.32 -1.68 -1.11
C GLY A 104 18.21 -2.52 -1.75
N GLY A 105 16.92 -2.17 -1.55
CA GLY A 105 15.84 -2.88 -2.22
C GLY A 105 14.49 -2.79 -1.54
N TYR A 106 13.70 -3.84 -1.69
CA TYR A 106 12.35 -3.92 -1.14
C TYR A 106 12.15 -5.22 -0.36
N GLN A 107 11.65 -5.10 0.85
CA GLN A 107 11.33 -6.23 1.73
C GLN A 107 9.81 -6.41 1.78
N LEU A 108 9.32 -7.54 1.30
CA LEU A 108 7.88 -7.86 1.31
C LEU A 108 7.38 -8.16 2.73
N THR A 109 6.08 -7.90 2.95
CA THR A 109 5.39 -8.29 4.19
C THR A 109 4.57 -9.56 3.95
N GLU A 110 4.10 -10.20 5.03
CA GLU A 110 3.27 -11.40 4.93
C GLU A 110 1.99 -11.16 4.12
N ILE A 111 1.35 -10.02 4.33
CA ILE A 111 0.12 -9.64 3.61
C ILE A 111 0.41 -9.56 2.11
N GLN A 112 1.50 -8.90 1.74
CA GLN A 112 1.89 -8.78 0.34
C GLN A 112 2.23 -10.13 -0.27
N ALA A 113 3.00 -10.96 0.41
CA ALA A 113 3.38 -12.29 -0.08
C ALA A 113 2.15 -13.17 -0.29
N THR A 114 1.20 -13.15 0.63
CA THR A 114 -0.06 -13.91 0.49
C THR A 114 -0.85 -13.47 -0.73
N GLN A 115 -0.97 -12.16 -0.96
CA GLN A 115 -1.67 -11.62 -2.12
C GLN A 115 -0.96 -11.97 -3.44
N ILE A 116 0.36 -11.95 -3.45
CA ILE A 116 1.16 -12.35 -4.62
C ILE A 116 0.87 -13.81 -4.98
N LEU A 117 0.83 -14.71 -3.99
CA LEU A 117 0.53 -16.11 -4.22
C LEU A 117 -0.89 -16.33 -4.74
N GLU A 118 -1.87 -15.58 -4.24
CA GLU A 118 -3.26 -15.67 -4.68
C GLU A 118 -3.49 -15.12 -6.08
N MET A 119 -2.69 -14.15 -6.50
CA MET A 119 -2.88 -13.45 -7.78
C MET A 119 -2.56 -14.30 -9.00
N ARG A 120 -1.80 -15.37 -8.87
CA ARG A 120 -1.41 -16.23 -10.00
C ARG A 120 -0.75 -15.44 -11.13
N LEU A 121 0.41 -14.86 -10.85
CA LEU A 121 1.12 -13.94 -11.75
C LEU A 121 1.33 -14.46 -13.15
N HIS A 122 1.55 -15.78 -13.33
CA HIS A 122 1.79 -16.41 -14.62
C HIS A 122 0.59 -16.37 -15.58
N ARG A 123 -0.61 -16.01 -15.07
CA ARG A 123 -1.83 -15.90 -15.87
C ARG A 123 -2.20 -14.45 -16.18
N LEU A 124 -1.47 -13.47 -15.64
CA LEU A 124 -1.75 -12.07 -15.90
C LEU A 124 -1.29 -11.67 -17.30
N THR A 125 -2.18 -11.01 -18.04
CA THR A 125 -1.83 -10.38 -19.30
C THR A 125 -1.07 -9.08 -19.06
N GLY A 126 -0.38 -8.56 -20.11
CA GLY A 126 0.26 -7.25 -20.00
C GLY A 126 -0.72 -6.12 -19.63
N LEU A 127 -1.94 -6.18 -20.16
CA LEU A 127 -2.98 -5.20 -19.86
C LEU A 127 -3.40 -5.24 -18.38
N GLU A 128 -3.52 -6.44 -17.82
CA GLU A 128 -3.86 -6.60 -16.39
C GLU A 128 -2.72 -6.12 -15.50
N GLN A 129 -1.47 -6.35 -15.88
CA GLN A 129 -0.30 -5.86 -15.17
C GLN A 129 -0.27 -4.33 -15.16
N ASP A 130 -0.51 -3.69 -16.30
CA ASP A 130 -0.57 -2.24 -16.43
C ASP A 130 -1.69 -1.65 -15.57
N ARG A 131 -2.84 -2.34 -15.51
CA ARG A 131 -3.98 -1.91 -14.69
C ARG A 131 -3.63 -1.90 -13.20
N LEU A 132 -2.89 -2.88 -12.71
CA LEU A 132 -2.43 -2.92 -11.32
C LEU A 132 -1.48 -1.75 -11.00
N THR A 133 -0.56 -1.47 -11.89
CA THR A 133 0.38 -0.36 -11.75
C THR A 133 -0.36 0.98 -11.74
N ASP A 134 -1.33 1.17 -12.63
CA ASP A 134 -2.14 2.38 -12.68
C ASP A 134 -2.98 2.56 -11.42
N GLU A 135 -3.59 1.49 -10.92
CA GLU A 135 -4.35 1.54 -9.67
C GLU A 135 -3.48 1.96 -8.49
N TYR A 136 -2.28 1.43 -8.40
CA TYR A 136 -1.32 1.82 -7.36
C TYR A 136 -0.98 3.30 -7.45
N LYS A 137 -0.69 3.79 -8.65
CA LYS A 137 -0.39 5.20 -8.90
C LYS A 137 -1.55 6.11 -8.48
N GLN A 138 -2.77 5.74 -8.83
CA GLN A 138 -3.97 6.49 -8.45
C GLN A 138 -4.16 6.52 -6.93
N LEU A 139 -3.92 5.41 -6.25
CA LEU A 139 -4.02 5.34 -4.80
C LEU A 139 -2.98 6.23 -4.10
N LEU A 140 -1.78 6.32 -4.62
CA LEU A 140 -0.77 7.24 -4.08
C LEU A 140 -1.22 8.69 -4.19
N GLU A 141 -1.88 9.06 -5.29
CA GLU A 141 -2.45 10.40 -5.48
C GLU A 141 -3.59 10.65 -4.48
N VAL A 142 -4.47 9.68 -4.25
CA VAL A 142 -5.55 9.76 -3.26
C VAL A 142 -4.98 9.93 -1.86
N ILE A 143 -3.97 9.17 -1.50
CA ILE A 143 -3.30 9.26 -0.19
C ILE A 143 -2.69 10.65 0.01
N ALA A 144 -2.00 11.17 -1.00
CA ALA A 144 -1.44 12.51 -0.94
C ALA A 144 -2.52 13.57 -0.73
N GLY A 145 -3.66 13.44 -1.41
CA GLY A 145 -4.81 14.32 -1.22
C GLY A 145 -5.40 14.25 0.18
N LEU A 146 -5.51 13.06 0.76
CA LEU A 146 -6.03 12.86 2.12
C LEU A 146 -5.09 13.41 3.19
N ILE A 147 -3.79 13.33 2.98
CA ILE A 147 -2.78 13.86 3.92
C ILE A 147 -2.85 15.39 3.97
N HIS A 148 -3.19 16.06 2.87
CA HIS A 148 -3.24 17.51 2.78
C HIS A 148 -4.58 18.12 3.22
N ILE A 149 -5.55 17.32 3.57
CA ILE A 149 -6.79 17.80 4.19
C ILE A 149 -6.56 18.02 5.69
#